data_b4186616856e01c71fb46a7e33f793b1
#
_entry.id   b4186616856e01c71fb46a7e33f793b1
#
_cell.length_a   1.000
_cell.length_b   1.000
_cell.length_c   1.000
_cell.angle_alpha   90.00
_cell.angle_beta   90.00
_cell.angle_gamma   90.00
#
_symmetry.space_group_name_H-M   'P 1'
#
loop_
_entity.id
_entity.type
_entity.pdbx_description
1 polymer ?
#
loop_
_entity_poly.entity_id
_entity_poly.type
_entity_poly.pdbx_seq_one_letter_code
_entity_poly.pdbx_strand_id
1 'polypeptide(L)'
;MKKTLIAAAVVALSFSSAANATFTSTIDLFTTNQAQITDNTAGGNYVMSQVGSAVDTSILGGFRDLGVNMISSNGNPSQTSKADVFNGVMSFSNDASVSGSGLVRWDGANTGLAIDTTGLGGISLVGNAFNLKIISSDLGFRFDLEAYTDATHWSKITLLSNAHATPVDSIISFAAFGLCGFNNGFGLTVTCGAGAVDFSNLGALQAVMDPLGASTSVDLHIGQVTTVPEPTSLALIGLGLLGAGALRRRRTTK
;
A
#
# COMPACT_ATOMS: atom_id res chain seq x y z
N MET A 1 -5.86 39.36 46.01
CA MET A 1 -5.30 38.09 45.59
C MET A 1 -5.96 37.58 44.29
N LYS A 2 -5.80 38.29 43.15
CA LYS A 2 -6.44 37.91 41.83
C LYS A 2 -5.51 38.06 40.60
N LYS A 3 -4.18 38.09 40.77
CA LYS A 3 -3.23 38.36 39.67
C LYS A 3 -2.32 37.17 39.23
N THR A 4 -2.48 35.99 39.81
CA THR A 4 -1.57 34.83 39.52
C THR A 4 -2.15 33.74 38.60
N LEU A 5 -3.38 33.92 38.05
CA LEU A 5 -4.05 32.88 37.23
C LEU A 5 -3.91 33.07 35.73
N ILE A 6 -3.32 34.16 35.23
CA ILE A 6 -3.20 34.47 33.80
C ILE A 6 -1.86 33.95 33.23
N ALA A 7 -0.83 33.78 34.04
CA ALA A 7 0.50 33.37 33.58
C ALA A 7 0.62 31.86 33.20
N ALA A 8 -0.27 31.01 33.73
CA ALA A 8 -0.20 29.55 33.45
C ALA A 8 -0.87 29.13 32.11
N ALA A 9 -1.72 29.99 31.55
CA ALA A 9 -2.40 29.67 30.28
C ALA A 9 -1.58 30.02 29.04
N VAL A 10 -0.61 30.92 29.14
CA VAL A 10 0.21 31.37 27.99
C VAL A 10 1.37 30.41 27.69
N VAL A 11 1.86 29.67 28.70
CA VAL A 11 2.96 28.72 28.51
C VAL A 11 2.52 27.42 27.79
N ALA A 12 1.22 27.09 27.79
CA ALA A 12 0.70 25.91 27.14
C ALA A 12 0.53 26.05 25.60
N LEU A 13 0.62 27.27 25.07
CA LEU A 13 0.40 27.55 23.64
C LEU A 13 1.68 27.65 22.80
N SER A 14 2.84 27.64 23.43
CA SER A 14 4.12 27.81 22.71
C SER A 14 4.84 26.51 22.31
N PHE A 15 4.25 25.33 22.55
CA PHE A 15 4.84 24.03 22.16
C PHE A 15 4.18 23.37 20.93
N SER A 16 3.36 24.08 20.19
CA SER A 16 2.59 23.50 19.09
C SER A 16 3.29 23.52 17.71
N SER A 17 4.58 23.84 17.62
CA SER A 17 5.27 23.97 16.33
C SER A 17 6.44 23.00 16.08
N ALA A 18 6.60 21.94 16.87
CA ALA A 18 7.74 21.04 16.72
C ALA A 18 7.36 19.55 16.76
N ALA A 19 6.33 19.14 16.03
CA ALA A 19 6.04 17.70 15.90
C ALA A 19 5.47 17.38 14.52
N ASN A 20 6.21 17.68 13.47
CA ASN A 20 5.98 17.10 12.14
C ASN A 20 7.10 16.13 11.78
N ALA A 21 7.49 15.26 12.70
CA ALA A 21 8.15 14.02 12.33
C ALA A 21 7.03 13.04 11.91
N THR A 22 6.63 13.11 10.66
CA THR A 22 5.73 12.10 10.07
C THR A 22 6.56 10.83 9.87
N PHE A 23 6.50 9.92 10.85
CA PHE A 23 7.05 8.58 10.65
C PHE A 23 6.14 7.86 9.63
N THR A 24 6.70 7.55 8.47
CA THR A 24 6.07 6.74 7.44
C THR A 24 6.94 5.53 7.18
N SER A 25 6.34 4.38 6.88
CA SER A 25 7.07 3.27 6.30
C SER A 25 7.09 3.43 4.78
N THR A 26 8.27 3.27 4.19
CA THR A 26 8.41 3.12 2.75
C THR A 26 8.03 1.70 2.38
N ILE A 27 7.12 1.55 1.40
CA ILE A 27 6.85 0.25 0.77
C ILE A 27 7.67 0.15 -0.51
N ASP A 28 7.53 1.11 -1.42
CA ASP A 28 8.36 1.19 -2.61
C ASP A 28 8.36 2.63 -3.17
N LEU A 29 9.54 3.18 -3.38
CA LEU A 29 9.72 4.48 -4.01
C LEU A 29 9.94 4.35 -5.53
N PHE A 30 10.05 3.11 -6.03
CA PHE A 30 10.37 2.80 -7.43
C PHE A 30 11.65 3.45 -7.96
N THR A 31 12.57 3.83 -7.05
CA THR A 31 13.86 4.45 -7.41
C THR A 31 14.88 3.43 -7.93
N THR A 32 14.78 2.18 -7.48
CA THR A 32 15.57 1.07 -8.03
C THR A 32 14.92 0.61 -9.32
N ASN A 33 15.55 0.90 -10.47
CA ASN A 33 15.05 0.52 -11.78
C ASN A 33 14.95 -1.00 -11.94
N GLN A 34 13.93 -1.46 -12.67
CA GLN A 34 13.73 -2.86 -13.03
C GLN A 34 13.45 -2.96 -14.52
N ALA A 35 14.25 -3.77 -15.22
CA ALA A 35 14.11 -3.95 -16.66
C ALA A 35 12.70 -4.44 -17.01
N GLN A 36 12.20 -4.00 -18.17
CA GLN A 36 10.90 -4.42 -18.67
C GLN A 36 10.83 -5.95 -18.80
N ILE A 37 9.80 -6.52 -18.22
CA ILE A 37 9.35 -7.88 -18.47
C ILE A 37 8.17 -7.86 -19.42
N THR A 38 8.05 -8.91 -20.22
CA THR A 38 7.04 -9.01 -21.27
C THR A 38 6.49 -10.42 -21.30
N ASP A 39 5.17 -10.54 -21.35
CA ASP A 39 4.47 -11.78 -21.63
C ASP A 39 3.74 -11.65 -22.98
N ASN A 40 3.95 -12.58 -23.88
CA ASN A 40 3.33 -12.68 -25.21
C ASN A 40 2.55 -14.00 -25.40
N THR A 41 2.29 -14.72 -24.31
CA THR A 41 1.65 -16.04 -24.34
C THR A 41 0.40 -16.06 -23.48
N ALA A 42 -0.76 -15.99 -24.13
CA ALA A 42 -2.04 -15.95 -23.41
C ALA A 42 -2.31 -17.24 -22.61
N GLY A 43 -2.84 -17.08 -21.39
CA GLY A 43 -3.28 -18.18 -20.53
C GLY A 43 -2.15 -18.93 -19.82
N GLY A 44 -0.94 -18.36 -19.80
CA GLY A 44 0.22 -18.89 -19.07
C GLY A 44 0.26 -18.52 -17.59
N ASN A 45 1.45 -18.69 -17.00
CA ASN A 45 1.78 -18.18 -15.67
C ASN A 45 2.40 -16.79 -15.78
N TYR A 46 2.54 -16.11 -14.66
CA TYR A 46 3.28 -14.84 -14.61
C TYR A 46 4.72 -15.03 -15.10
N VAL A 47 5.16 -14.13 -15.99
CA VAL A 47 6.57 -13.88 -16.24
C VAL A 47 7.04 -12.94 -15.13
N MET A 48 8.07 -13.37 -14.37
CA MET A 48 8.53 -12.68 -13.16
C MET A 48 9.96 -12.22 -13.29
N SER A 49 10.29 -11.13 -12.62
CA SER A 49 11.67 -10.72 -12.33
C SER A 49 11.76 -10.12 -10.94
N GLN A 50 12.95 -10.20 -10.33
CA GLN A 50 13.23 -9.60 -9.02
C GLN A 50 14.40 -8.62 -9.12
N VAL A 51 14.32 -7.53 -8.36
CA VAL A 51 15.43 -6.59 -8.13
C VAL A 51 15.52 -6.22 -6.66
N GLY A 52 16.63 -5.58 -6.32
CA GLY A 52 16.89 -5.07 -4.98
C GLY A 52 18.01 -5.82 -4.26
N SER A 53 18.20 -5.51 -3.00
CA SER A 53 19.16 -6.15 -2.10
C SER A 53 18.72 -5.92 -0.65
N ALA A 54 19.21 -6.73 0.27
CA ALA A 54 18.87 -6.61 1.70
C ALA A 54 19.22 -5.24 2.34
N VAL A 55 19.99 -4.40 1.66
CA VAL A 55 20.34 -3.04 2.10
C VAL A 55 19.57 -1.94 1.36
N ASP A 56 18.71 -2.28 0.42
CA ASP A 56 17.90 -1.31 -0.31
C ASP A 56 16.73 -0.83 0.57
N THR A 57 16.84 0.37 1.09
CA THR A 57 15.84 0.99 1.96
C THR A 57 14.69 1.66 1.19
N SER A 58 14.77 1.71 -0.14
CA SER A 58 13.70 2.24 -1.00
C SER A 58 12.60 1.21 -1.30
N ILE A 59 12.85 -0.07 -0.95
CA ILE A 59 11.95 -1.20 -1.15
C ILE A 59 11.71 -1.91 0.19
N LEU A 60 10.47 -2.23 0.51
CA LEU A 60 10.11 -2.98 1.70
C LEU A 60 10.80 -4.36 1.70
N GLY A 61 11.55 -4.67 2.75
CA GLY A 61 12.34 -5.89 2.83
C GLY A 61 13.53 -5.95 1.85
N GLY A 62 13.81 -4.85 1.12
CA GLY A 62 14.95 -4.71 0.21
C GLY A 62 14.76 -5.31 -1.19
N PHE A 63 13.70 -6.08 -1.44
CA PHE A 63 13.47 -6.78 -2.71
C PHE A 63 12.06 -6.52 -3.23
N ARG A 64 11.94 -6.39 -4.56
CA ARG A 64 10.67 -6.28 -5.28
C ARG A 64 10.62 -7.31 -6.40
N ASP A 65 9.53 -8.09 -6.42
CA ASP A 65 9.14 -8.87 -7.58
C ASP A 65 8.17 -8.11 -8.45
N LEU A 66 8.40 -8.15 -9.75
CA LEU A 66 7.49 -7.62 -10.76
C LEU A 66 7.03 -8.78 -11.63
N GLY A 67 5.73 -8.84 -11.93
CA GLY A 67 5.12 -9.89 -12.72
C GLY A 67 4.13 -9.37 -13.75
N VAL A 68 4.05 -10.04 -14.88
CA VAL A 68 3.00 -9.85 -15.89
C VAL A 68 2.47 -11.20 -16.36
N ASN A 69 1.17 -11.25 -16.64
CA ASN A 69 0.50 -12.41 -17.22
C ASN A 69 -0.48 -11.93 -18.29
N MET A 70 -0.24 -12.31 -19.53
CA MET A 70 -1.19 -12.09 -20.62
C MET A 70 -2.32 -13.12 -20.52
N ILE A 71 -3.53 -12.67 -20.22
CA ILE A 71 -4.69 -13.54 -20.02
C ILE A 71 -5.34 -13.87 -21.35
N SER A 72 -5.54 -12.87 -22.23
CA SER A 72 -6.06 -13.06 -23.57
C SER A 72 -5.57 -12.01 -24.55
N SER A 73 -5.59 -12.37 -25.85
CA SER A 73 -5.30 -11.48 -26.97
C SER A 73 -6.20 -11.82 -28.16
N ASN A 74 -6.16 -11.00 -29.20
CA ASN A 74 -6.87 -11.28 -30.45
C ASN A 74 -6.13 -12.26 -31.40
N GLY A 75 -5.04 -12.91 -30.90
CA GLY A 75 -4.23 -13.87 -31.66
C GLY A 75 -3.09 -13.24 -32.47
N ASN A 76 -2.82 -11.95 -32.34
CA ASN A 76 -1.65 -11.32 -32.94
C ASN A 76 -0.40 -11.65 -32.10
N PRO A 77 0.62 -12.34 -32.66
CA PRO A 77 1.80 -12.79 -31.91
C PRO A 77 2.72 -11.65 -31.45
N SER A 78 2.51 -10.43 -31.96
CA SER A 78 3.28 -9.26 -31.53
C SER A 78 2.69 -8.54 -30.34
N GLN A 79 1.48 -8.94 -29.89
CA GLN A 79 0.83 -8.36 -28.74
C GLN A 79 1.39 -8.88 -27.42
N THR A 80 1.45 -8.00 -26.42
CA THR A 80 2.12 -8.27 -25.16
C THR A 80 1.43 -7.59 -23.99
N SER A 81 1.59 -8.18 -22.80
CA SER A 81 1.50 -7.49 -21.51
C SER A 81 2.90 -7.17 -21.01
N LYS A 82 3.10 -5.99 -20.44
CA LYS A 82 4.43 -5.48 -20.04
C LYS A 82 4.40 -4.84 -18.67
N ALA A 83 5.50 -4.95 -17.93
CA ALA A 83 5.74 -4.12 -16.76
C ALA A 83 7.22 -3.80 -16.61
N ASP A 84 7.51 -2.62 -16.06
CA ASP A 84 8.86 -2.16 -15.75
C ASP A 84 8.83 -1.14 -14.61
N VAL A 85 10.02 -0.82 -14.10
CA VAL A 85 10.22 0.33 -13.22
C VAL A 85 11.35 1.17 -13.74
N PHE A 86 11.06 2.43 -14.03
CA PHE A 86 12.03 3.36 -14.53
C PHE A 86 11.83 4.78 -13.97
N ASN A 87 12.92 5.39 -13.47
CA ASN A 87 12.93 6.76 -12.96
C ASN A 87 11.84 7.08 -11.92
N GLY A 88 11.62 6.19 -10.96
CA GLY A 88 10.66 6.41 -9.88
C GLY A 88 9.20 6.11 -10.26
N VAL A 89 8.97 5.46 -11.39
CA VAL A 89 7.64 5.08 -11.87
C VAL A 89 7.61 3.59 -12.19
N MET A 90 6.65 2.89 -11.61
CA MET A 90 6.26 1.54 -12.03
C MET A 90 5.20 1.67 -13.10
N SER A 91 5.40 0.98 -14.23
CA SER A 91 4.48 0.94 -15.37
C SER A 91 3.95 -0.47 -15.56
N PHE A 92 2.66 -0.58 -15.85
CA PHE A 92 2.00 -1.79 -16.32
C PHE A 92 1.17 -1.43 -17.56
N SER A 93 1.35 -2.18 -18.64
CA SER A 93 0.72 -1.88 -19.92
C SER A 93 0.31 -3.15 -20.65
N ASN A 94 -0.89 -3.12 -21.23
CA ASN A 94 -1.40 -4.12 -22.15
C ASN A 94 -1.54 -3.52 -23.54
N ASP A 95 -1.02 -4.17 -24.58
CA ASP A 95 -1.20 -3.74 -25.96
C ASP A 95 -2.70 -3.72 -26.35
N ALA A 96 -3.05 -3.02 -27.43
CA ALA A 96 -4.42 -2.92 -27.90
C ALA A 96 -5.08 -4.32 -28.07
N SER A 97 -6.27 -4.50 -27.51
CA SER A 97 -7.02 -5.78 -27.48
C SER A 97 -6.34 -6.90 -26.68
N VAL A 98 -5.37 -6.59 -25.84
CA VAL A 98 -4.82 -7.53 -24.87
C VAL A 98 -5.47 -7.31 -23.53
N SER A 99 -5.89 -8.37 -22.86
CA SER A 99 -6.16 -8.36 -21.43
C SER A 99 -5.05 -9.09 -20.69
N GLY A 100 -4.58 -8.49 -19.61
CA GLY A 100 -3.50 -9.04 -18.81
C GLY A 100 -3.53 -8.52 -17.40
N SER A 101 -2.80 -9.19 -16.52
CA SER A 101 -2.66 -8.85 -15.11
C SER A 101 -1.22 -8.48 -14.80
N GLY A 102 -1.04 -7.39 -14.05
CA GLY A 102 0.24 -7.00 -13.47
C GLY A 102 0.34 -7.38 -12.01
N LEU A 103 1.56 -7.63 -11.52
CA LEU A 103 1.83 -7.97 -10.13
C LEU A 103 3.06 -7.22 -9.64
N VAL A 104 2.96 -6.67 -8.44
CA VAL A 104 4.10 -6.20 -7.65
C VAL A 104 4.05 -6.89 -6.30
N ARG A 105 5.18 -7.44 -5.84
CA ARG A 105 5.26 -8.21 -4.60
C ARG A 105 6.49 -7.80 -3.80
N TRP A 106 6.32 -7.82 -2.47
CA TRP A 106 7.35 -7.59 -1.47
C TRP A 106 7.27 -8.73 -0.45
N ASP A 107 8.06 -9.77 -0.69
CA ASP A 107 8.14 -10.99 0.13
C ASP A 107 9.60 -11.42 0.38
N GLY A 108 10.51 -10.43 0.47
CA GLY A 108 11.92 -10.65 0.73
C GLY A 108 12.69 -11.19 -0.49
N ALA A 109 13.73 -11.97 -0.26
CA ALA A 109 14.63 -12.48 -1.31
C ALA A 109 14.06 -13.71 -2.08
N ASN A 110 12.76 -13.98 -1.96
CA ASN A 110 12.10 -15.07 -2.69
C ASN A 110 11.97 -14.74 -4.17
N THR A 111 12.52 -15.58 -5.05
CA THR A 111 12.42 -15.45 -6.53
C THR A 111 11.40 -16.40 -7.14
N GLY A 112 10.62 -17.10 -6.32
CA GLY A 112 9.64 -18.08 -6.77
C GLY A 112 8.37 -17.43 -7.35
N LEU A 113 7.60 -18.23 -8.13
CA LEU A 113 6.26 -17.80 -8.59
C LEU A 113 5.26 -17.69 -7.43
N ALA A 114 5.40 -18.54 -6.41
CA ALA A 114 4.57 -18.50 -5.22
C ALA A 114 5.10 -17.45 -4.23
N ILE A 115 4.18 -16.73 -3.59
CA ILE A 115 4.53 -15.77 -2.53
C ILE A 115 5.10 -16.50 -1.30
N ASP A 116 6.19 -15.97 -0.73
CA ASP A 116 6.63 -16.35 0.62
C ASP A 116 5.91 -15.46 1.64
N THR A 117 4.86 -16.00 2.24
CA THR A 117 4.01 -15.27 3.18
C THR A 117 4.71 -14.85 4.48
N THR A 118 5.98 -15.24 4.66
CA THR A 118 6.82 -14.92 5.83
C THR A 118 8.14 -14.27 5.47
N GLY A 119 8.40 -14.04 4.19
CA GLY A 119 9.71 -13.62 3.67
C GLY A 119 10.19 -12.25 4.15
N LEU A 120 9.30 -11.37 4.61
CA LEU A 120 9.66 -10.10 5.26
C LEU A 120 10.09 -10.26 6.73
N GLY A 121 9.93 -11.46 7.32
CA GLY A 121 10.39 -11.74 8.69
C GLY A 121 9.62 -11.00 9.80
N GLY A 122 8.39 -10.57 9.55
CA GLY A 122 7.57 -9.91 10.57
C GLY A 122 7.87 -8.41 10.73
N ILE A 123 8.00 -7.69 9.63
CA ILE A 123 8.20 -6.22 9.67
C ILE A 123 6.98 -5.53 10.27
N SER A 124 7.21 -4.60 11.21
CA SER A 124 6.16 -3.72 11.72
C SER A 124 6.04 -2.47 10.84
N LEU A 125 4.87 -2.28 10.22
CA LEU A 125 4.58 -1.06 9.48
C LEU A 125 4.14 0.07 10.41
N VAL A 126 4.78 1.23 10.26
CA VAL A 126 4.39 2.45 10.95
C VAL A 126 3.36 3.19 10.09
N GLY A 127 2.22 3.55 10.70
CA GLY A 127 1.12 4.25 10.01
C GLY A 127 -0.21 3.56 10.22
N ASN A 128 -1.27 4.08 9.56
CA ASN A 128 -2.63 3.56 9.68
C ASN A 128 -3.30 3.31 8.32
N ALA A 129 -2.62 3.62 7.22
CA ALA A 129 -3.11 3.38 5.87
C ALA A 129 -1.94 3.26 4.89
N PHE A 130 -2.16 2.55 3.79
CA PHE A 130 -1.32 2.66 2.59
C PHE A 130 -1.70 3.93 1.82
N ASN A 131 -0.71 4.55 1.19
CA ASN A 131 -0.87 5.57 0.17
C ASN A 131 -0.23 5.07 -1.13
N LEU A 132 -1.06 4.83 -2.14
CA LEU A 132 -0.62 4.53 -3.50
C LEU A 132 -0.73 5.80 -4.33
N LYS A 133 0.39 6.33 -4.82
CA LYS A 133 0.39 7.47 -5.73
C LYS A 133 0.23 6.97 -7.16
N ILE A 134 -0.99 7.01 -7.68
CA ILE A 134 -1.28 6.72 -9.08
C ILE A 134 -0.94 7.97 -9.89
N ILE A 135 0.00 7.87 -10.82
CA ILE A 135 0.41 8.98 -11.71
C ILE A 135 -0.63 9.15 -12.81
N SER A 136 -1.01 8.05 -13.45
CA SER A 136 -2.06 8.01 -14.47
C SER A 136 -2.57 6.60 -14.67
N SER A 137 -3.82 6.48 -15.12
CA SER A 137 -4.41 5.28 -15.68
C SER A 137 -5.40 5.68 -16.76
N ASP A 138 -5.26 5.14 -17.96
CA ASP A 138 -6.16 5.44 -19.09
C ASP A 138 -7.53 4.83 -18.94
N LEU A 139 -7.64 3.70 -18.24
CA LEU A 139 -8.90 2.97 -17.97
C LEU A 139 -9.07 2.69 -16.49
N GLY A 140 -10.34 2.43 -16.10
CA GLY A 140 -10.65 1.81 -14.82
C GLY A 140 -10.27 0.33 -14.83
N PHE A 141 -9.77 -0.17 -13.70
CA PHE A 141 -9.37 -1.57 -13.54
C PHE A 141 -9.62 -2.06 -12.12
N ARG A 142 -9.66 -3.37 -11.97
CA ARG A 142 -9.72 -4.02 -10.67
C ARG A 142 -8.31 -4.06 -10.06
N PHE A 143 -8.24 -3.82 -8.76
CA PHE A 143 -6.99 -3.83 -8.00
C PHE A 143 -7.17 -4.66 -6.75
N ASP A 144 -6.31 -5.65 -6.54
CA ASP A 144 -6.25 -6.45 -5.33
C ASP A 144 -4.99 -6.05 -4.54
N LEU A 145 -5.15 -5.70 -3.26
CA LEU A 145 -4.05 -5.51 -2.32
C LEU A 145 -4.12 -6.60 -1.27
N GLU A 146 -3.09 -7.43 -1.20
CA GLU A 146 -2.99 -8.59 -0.32
C GLU A 146 -1.86 -8.39 0.68
N ALA A 147 -2.17 -8.55 1.96
CA ALA A 147 -1.20 -8.44 3.05
C ALA A 147 -1.25 -9.70 3.90
N TYR A 148 -0.07 -10.20 4.27
CA TYR A 148 0.11 -11.48 4.97
C TYR A 148 0.92 -11.28 6.24
N THR A 149 0.46 -11.86 7.33
CA THR A 149 1.29 -12.15 8.50
C THR A 149 1.98 -13.50 8.30
N ASP A 150 1.21 -14.48 7.83
CA ASP A 150 1.64 -15.85 7.48
C ASP A 150 0.63 -16.48 6.50
N ALA A 151 0.79 -17.76 6.17
CA ALA A 151 -0.08 -18.49 5.25
C ALA A 151 -1.54 -18.62 5.70
N THR A 152 -1.84 -18.39 6.98
CA THR A 152 -3.18 -18.53 7.59
C THR A 152 -3.79 -17.19 7.99
N HIS A 153 -2.98 -16.19 8.35
CA HIS A 153 -3.40 -14.86 8.75
C HIS A 153 -3.06 -13.86 7.64
N TRP A 154 -4.02 -13.56 6.82
CA TRP A 154 -3.89 -12.65 5.69
C TRP A 154 -5.21 -11.96 5.38
N SER A 155 -5.13 -10.85 4.69
CA SER A 155 -6.29 -10.13 4.18
C SER A 155 -6.03 -9.64 2.77
N LYS A 156 -7.08 -9.69 1.94
CA LYS A 156 -7.12 -9.12 0.60
C LYS A 156 -8.25 -8.10 0.52
N ILE A 157 -7.92 -6.90 0.07
CA ILE A 157 -8.90 -5.89 -0.33
C ILE A 157 -8.93 -5.84 -1.85
N THR A 158 -10.11 -6.03 -2.43
CA THR A 158 -10.37 -5.78 -3.85
C THR A 158 -11.04 -4.43 -3.99
N LEU A 159 -10.55 -3.60 -4.90
CA LEU A 159 -11.06 -2.27 -5.23
C LEU A 159 -11.31 -2.16 -6.74
N LEU A 160 -12.19 -1.23 -7.14
CA LEU A 160 -12.25 -0.72 -8.51
C LEU A 160 -11.59 0.66 -8.55
N SER A 161 -10.53 0.79 -9.35
CA SER A 161 -9.94 2.08 -9.67
C SER A 161 -10.62 2.67 -10.89
N ASN A 162 -10.83 3.98 -10.90
CA ASN A 162 -11.29 4.69 -12.10
C ASN A 162 -10.08 5.08 -12.97
N ALA A 163 -10.36 5.52 -14.20
CA ALA A 163 -9.35 6.18 -15.03
C ALA A 163 -8.91 7.51 -14.39
N HIS A 164 -7.60 7.79 -14.44
CA HIS A 164 -7.00 9.00 -13.90
C HIS A 164 -6.00 9.59 -14.88
N ALA A 165 -6.30 10.76 -15.44
CA ALA A 165 -5.40 11.51 -16.33
C ALA A 165 -4.39 12.38 -15.55
N THR A 166 -4.59 12.57 -14.26
CA THR A 166 -3.73 13.38 -13.36
C THR A 166 -3.39 12.59 -12.11
N PRO A 167 -2.25 12.86 -11.46
CA PRO A 167 -1.86 12.15 -10.25
C PRO A 167 -2.90 12.23 -9.15
N VAL A 168 -3.15 11.10 -8.49
CA VAL A 168 -4.06 10.96 -7.34
C VAL A 168 -3.43 10.06 -6.28
N ASP A 169 -3.69 10.37 -5.01
CA ASP A 169 -3.34 9.52 -3.88
C ASP A 169 -4.53 8.62 -3.52
N SER A 170 -4.33 7.30 -3.61
CA SER A 170 -5.30 6.30 -3.19
C SER A 170 -4.95 5.83 -1.78
N ILE A 171 -5.81 6.17 -0.81
CA ILE A 171 -5.59 5.85 0.61
C ILE A 171 -6.40 4.61 0.99
N ILE A 172 -5.72 3.57 1.49
CA ILE A 172 -6.35 2.32 1.92
C ILE A 172 -6.02 2.08 3.40
N SER A 173 -7.02 2.26 4.29
CA SER A 173 -6.84 2.13 5.73
C SER A 173 -6.46 0.70 6.15
N PHE A 174 -5.50 0.55 7.07
CA PHE A 174 -5.18 -0.75 7.68
C PHE A 174 -6.39 -1.36 8.39
N ALA A 175 -7.24 -0.55 9.00
CA ALA A 175 -8.47 -1.03 9.64
C ALA A 175 -9.43 -1.70 8.64
N ALA A 176 -9.39 -1.35 7.35
CA ALA A 176 -10.23 -1.98 6.34
C ALA A 176 -9.88 -3.46 6.13
N PHE A 177 -8.61 -3.84 6.31
CA PHE A 177 -8.17 -5.24 6.19
C PHE A 177 -8.74 -6.16 7.27
N GLY A 178 -9.22 -5.61 8.40
CA GLY A 178 -9.90 -6.36 9.45
C GLY A 178 -11.39 -6.62 9.17
N LEU A 179 -11.97 -6.06 8.12
CA LEU A 179 -13.39 -6.20 7.78
C LEU A 179 -13.66 -7.49 6.98
N CYS A 180 -13.22 -8.63 7.48
CA CYS A 180 -13.33 -9.93 6.82
C CYS A 180 -14.77 -10.26 6.40
N GLY A 181 -14.97 -10.64 5.14
CA GLY A 181 -16.29 -10.94 4.58
C GLY A 181 -17.09 -9.72 4.13
N PHE A 182 -16.52 -8.50 4.23
CA PHE A 182 -17.19 -7.29 3.75
C PHE A 182 -17.34 -7.31 2.22
N ASN A 183 -18.50 -6.88 1.74
CA ASN A 183 -18.80 -6.66 0.32
C ASN A 183 -19.82 -5.52 0.22
N ASN A 184 -19.44 -4.44 -0.46
CA ASN A 184 -20.33 -3.29 -0.65
C ASN A 184 -21.29 -3.42 -1.86
N GLY A 185 -21.21 -4.53 -2.62
CA GLY A 185 -21.99 -4.75 -3.84
C GLY A 185 -21.53 -3.92 -5.05
N PHE A 186 -20.54 -3.04 -4.91
CA PHE A 186 -20.02 -2.13 -5.95
C PHE A 186 -18.54 -2.36 -6.29
N GLY A 187 -18.00 -3.55 -5.96
CA GLY A 187 -16.63 -3.93 -6.31
C GLY A 187 -15.60 -3.77 -5.19
N LEU A 188 -15.96 -3.22 -4.03
CA LEU A 188 -15.11 -3.29 -2.83
C LEU A 188 -15.45 -4.56 -2.05
N THR A 189 -14.47 -5.44 -1.90
CA THR A 189 -14.59 -6.65 -1.07
C THR A 189 -13.37 -6.82 -0.19
N VAL A 190 -13.57 -7.43 0.99
CA VAL A 190 -12.48 -7.84 1.90
C VAL A 190 -12.63 -9.32 2.19
N THR A 191 -11.58 -10.08 1.88
CA THR A 191 -11.47 -11.50 2.21
C THR A 191 -10.27 -11.73 3.12
N CYS A 192 -10.39 -12.70 4.03
CA CYS A 192 -9.31 -13.05 4.95
C CYS A 192 -9.09 -14.57 4.94
N GLY A 193 -7.92 -14.99 5.43
CA GLY A 193 -7.63 -16.37 5.78
C GLY A 193 -8.35 -16.82 7.04
N ALA A 194 -7.71 -17.64 7.86
CA ALA A 194 -8.22 -18.02 9.17
C ALA A 194 -8.29 -16.83 10.14
N GLY A 195 -7.49 -15.80 9.90
CA GLY A 195 -7.52 -14.51 10.59
C GLY A 195 -7.08 -13.38 9.66
N ALA A 196 -7.39 -12.14 10.06
CA ALA A 196 -6.92 -10.94 9.37
C ALA A 196 -5.39 -10.76 9.54
N VAL A 197 -4.80 -9.99 8.63
CA VAL A 197 -3.39 -9.59 8.73
C VAL A 197 -3.13 -8.73 9.97
N ASP A 198 -1.93 -8.91 10.56
CA ASP A 198 -1.37 -8.05 11.61
C ASP A 198 -0.23 -7.20 11.02
N PHE A 199 -0.48 -5.90 10.83
CA PHE A 199 0.51 -4.97 10.28
C PHE A 199 1.68 -4.68 11.24
N SER A 200 1.61 -5.09 12.50
CA SER A 200 2.76 -5.06 13.41
C SER A 200 3.72 -6.24 13.21
N ASN A 201 3.31 -7.23 12.39
CA ASN A 201 4.06 -8.47 12.12
C ASN A 201 3.86 -8.91 10.66
N LEU A 202 4.15 -8.02 9.70
CA LEU A 202 3.93 -8.27 8.28
C LEU A 202 4.95 -9.27 7.71
N GLY A 203 4.47 -10.34 7.12
CA GLY A 203 5.28 -11.38 6.48
C GLY A 203 5.43 -11.21 4.97
N ALA A 204 4.41 -10.64 4.29
CA ALA A 204 4.47 -10.30 2.87
C ALA A 204 3.40 -9.28 2.48
N LEU A 205 3.63 -8.59 1.36
CA LEU A 205 2.68 -7.67 0.74
C LEU A 205 2.69 -7.89 -0.78
N GLN A 206 1.51 -7.83 -1.42
CA GLN A 206 1.37 -8.00 -2.86
C GLN A 206 0.26 -7.11 -3.39
N ALA A 207 0.47 -6.51 -4.55
CA ALA A 207 -0.52 -5.76 -5.31
C ALA A 207 -0.71 -6.41 -6.68
N VAL A 208 -1.98 -6.67 -7.07
CA VAL A 208 -2.32 -7.26 -8.36
C VAL A 208 -3.23 -6.30 -9.12
N MET A 209 -2.79 -5.85 -10.27
CA MET A 209 -3.52 -4.99 -11.19
C MET A 209 -4.28 -5.86 -12.18
N ASP A 210 -5.58 -5.60 -12.34
CA ASP A 210 -6.53 -6.31 -13.21
C ASP A 210 -6.42 -7.86 -13.11
N PRO A 211 -6.60 -8.44 -11.90
CA PRO A 211 -6.33 -9.86 -11.62
C PRO A 211 -7.14 -10.84 -12.48
N LEU A 212 -8.25 -10.37 -13.07
CA LEU A 212 -9.10 -11.17 -13.94
C LEU A 212 -8.93 -10.83 -15.43
N GLY A 213 -8.09 -9.83 -15.77
CA GLY A 213 -7.99 -9.31 -17.13
C GLY A 213 -9.33 -8.83 -17.69
N ALA A 214 -10.12 -8.19 -16.82
CA ALA A 214 -11.45 -7.73 -17.21
C ALA A 214 -11.39 -6.50 -18.12
N SER A 215 -10.30 -5.76 -18.07
CA SER A 215 -10.05 -4.59 -18.90
C SER A 215 -9.02 -4.92 -19.98
N THR A 216 -9.23 -4.42 -21.19
CA THR A 216 -8.26 -4.55 -22.29
C THR A 216 -7.52 -3.24 -22.49
N SER A 217 -6.26 -3.31 -22.92
CA SER A 217 -5.47 -2.10 -23.28
C SER A 217 -5.26 -1.14 -22.08
N VAL A 218 -5.05 -1.66 -20.87
CA VAL A 218 -4.80 -0.85 -19.67
C VAL A 218 -3.37 -0.33 -19.70
N ASP A 219 -3.20 0.98 -19.48
CA ASP A 219 -1.92 1.64 -19.21
C ASP A 219 -1.98 2.30 -17.83
N LEU A 220 -1.16 1.82 -16.89
CA LEU A 220 -1.09 2.26 -15.50
C LEU A 220 0.31 2.69 -15.11
N HIS A 221 0.42 3.84 -14.44
CA HIS A 221 1.66 4.34 -13.88
C HIS A 221 1.50 4.63 -12.38
N ILE A 222 2.35 4.04 -11.55
CA ILE A 222 2.40 4.23 -10.09
C ILE A 222 3.73 4.87 -9.71
N GLY A 223 3.70 5.98 -8.96
CA GLY A 223 4.89 6.73 -8.58
C GLY A 223 5.52 6.31 -7.27
N GLN A 224 4.75 5.88 -6.30
CA GLN A 224 5.26 5.38 -5.01
C GLN A 224 4.16 4.68 -4.21
N VAL A 225 4.58 3.81 -3.29
CA VAL A 225 3.75 3.21 -2.26
C VAL A 225 4.38 3.47 -0.91
N THR A 226 3.65 4.13 -0.01
CA THR A 226 4.10 4.48 1.35
C THR A 226 2.97 4.24 2.34
N THR A 227 3.24 4.42 3.63
CA THR A 227 2.17 4.48 4.64
C THR A 227 1.85 5.93 4.99
N VAL A 228 0.62 6.16 5.47
CA VAL A 228 0.18 7.45 6.01
C VAL A 228 0.29 7.40 7.53
N PRO A 229 0.89 8.43 8.18
CA PRO A 229 0.96 8.50 9.63
C PRO A 229 -0.44 8.62 10.26
N GLU A 230 -0.55 8.26 11.54
CA GLU A 230 -1.73 8.61 12.32
C GLU A 230 -1.85 10.14 12.41
N PRO A 231 -3.07 10.69 12.26
CA PRO A 231 -3.28 12.11 12.43
C PRO A 231 -2.78 12.56 13.80
N THR A 232 -1.88 13.54 13.84
CA THR A 232 -1.35 14.14 15.09
C THR A 232 -2.47 14.70 15.99
N SER A 233 -3.66 14.91 15.43
CA SER A 233 -4.86 15.28 16.19
C SER A 233 -5.24 14.25 17.28
N LEU A 234 -5.02 12.95 17.06
CA LEU A 234 -5.28 11.92 18.09
C LEU A 234 -4.30 12.04 19.26
N ALA A 235 -3.02 12.29 18.99
CA ALA A 235 -2.03 12.54 20.03
C ALA A 235 -2.34 13.82 20.83
N LEU A 236 -2.78 14.88 20.16
CA LEU A 236 -3.19 16.14 20.80
C LEU A 236 -4.46 15.98 21.65
N ILE A 237 -5.45 15.20 21.18
CA ILE A 237 -6.65 14.86 21.97
C ILE A 237 -6.25 14.07 23.22
N GLY A 238 -5.38 13.07 23.08
CA GLY A 238 -4.87 12.28 24.20
C GLY A 238 -4.14 13.15 25.24
N LEU A 239 -3.26 14.04 24.81
CA LEU A 239 -2.57 14.99 25.67
C LEU A 239 -3.54 16.02 26.30
N GLY A 240 -4.54 16.48 25.56
CA GLY A 240 -5.59 17.37 26.06
C GLY A 240 -6.42 16.72 27.16
N LEU A 241 -6.80 15.46 27.00
CA LEU A 241 -7.53 14.69 28.00
C LEU A 241 -6.70 14.42 29.26
N LEU A 242 -5.40 14.09 29.10
CA LEU A 242 -4.47 13.91 30.22
C LEU A 242 -4.29 15.22 31.00
N GLY A 243 -4.14 16.35 30.29
CA GLY A 243 -4.06 17.69 30.89
C GLY A 243 -5.33 18.06 31.68
N ALA A 244 -6.51 17.81 31.10
CA ALA A 244 -7.80 18.05 31.77
C ALA A 244 -7.98 17.16 33.00
N GLY A 245 -7.57 15.87 32.91
CA GLY A 245 -7.61 14.93 34.04
C GLY A 245 -6.70 15.36 35.21
N ALA A 246 -5.48 15.84 34.92
CA ALA A 246 -4.56 16.33 35.91
C ALA A 246 -5.07 17.58 36.63
N LEU A 247 -5.74 18.50 35.91
CA LEU A 247 -6.35 19.68 36.49
C LEU A 247 -7.53 19.35 37.41
N ARG A 248 -8.35 18.35 37.05
CA ARG A 248 -9.48 17.88 37.88
C ARG A 248 -9.00 17.28 39.18
N ARG A 249 -7.91 16.49 39.17
CA ARG A 249 -7.35 15.86 40.38
C ARG A 249 -6.84 16.90 41.42
N ARG A 250 -6.33 18.05 40.98
CA ARG A 250 -5.88 19.14 41.87
C ARG A 250 -7.04 19.88 42.54
N ARG A 251 -8.27 19.82 42.03
CA ARG A 251 -9.44 20.49 42.63
C ARG A 251 -10.12 19.67 43.74
N THR A 252 -9.87 18.34 43.80
CA THR A 252 -10.49 17.46 44.80
C THR A 252 -9.66 17.33 46.09
N THR A 253 -8.48 17.97 46.19
CA THR A 253 -7.59 17.93 47.35
C THR A 253 -7.61 19.21 48.21
N LYS A 254 -8.77 19.92 48.24
CA LYS A 254 -9.01 21.04 49.19
C LYS A 254 -10.24 20.77 50.03
#